data_5f3e753f27b7a04e18fa5702c5da785b
#
_entry.id   5f3e753f27b7a04e18fa5702c5da785b
#
_cell.length_a   1.000
_cell.length_b   1.000
_cell.length_c   1.000
_cell.angle_alpha   90.00
_cell.angle_beta   90.00
_cell.angle_gamma   90.00
#
_symmetry.space_group_name_H-M   'P 1'
#
loop_
_entity.id
_entity.type
_entity.pdbx_description
1 polymer ?
#
loop_
_entity_poly.entity_id
_entity_poly.type
_entity_poly.pdbx_seq_one_letter_code
_entity_poly.pdbx_strand_id
1 'polypeptide(L)'
;KLGGWYSGNLTATGVWMKHKDSDFYDIPFDRSRLLGVFSLRNDFHISRSPEITLSLNGQVQTKAIQGNYDLPAAGRVDAAVQLKFLKDKRATLKVYCYDMFETSHIDPYIRFKGQDFSMKMSSFRHVGVTFSYAFGGYKEKKHKAVDTSRFMK
;
A
#
# COMPACT_ATOMS: atom_id res chain seq x y z
N LYS A 1 17.51 8.22 0.49
CA LYS A 1 17.80 8.09 1.95
C LYS A 1 18.47 9.38 2.41
N LEU A 2 17.83 10.14 3.25
CA LEU A 2 18.38 11.32 3.90
C LEU A 2 18.95 10.92 5.26
N GLY A 3 20.25 10.61 5.31
CA GLY A 3 20.88 10.12 6.54
C GLY A 3 20.38 8.74 6.97
N GLY A 4 20.93 8.18 8.05
CA GLY A 4 20.54 6.84 8.55
C GLY A 4 19.24 6.80 9.35
N TRP A 5 18.57 7.93 9.57
CA TRP A 5 17.38 8.08 10.40
C TRP A 5 16.06 8.15 9.61
N TYR A 6 16.12 8.42 8.30
CA TYR A 6 14.95 8.59 7.45
C TYR A 6 15.10 7.85 6.12
N SER A 7 14.03 7.21 5.69
CA SER A 7 13.88 6.72 4.32
C SER A 7 12.46 7.01 3.82
N GLY A 8 12.37 7.50 2.59
CA GLY A 8 11.09 7.83 1.96
C GLY A 8 11.04 7.29 0.53
N ASN A 9 9.84 7.03 0.07
CA ASN A 9 9.53 6.66 -1.31
C ASN A 9 8.24 7.34 -1.74
N LEU A 10 8.28 8.02 -2.89
CA LEU A 10 7.14 8.60 -3.56
C LEU A 10 6.90 7.85 -4.87
N THR A 11 5.67 7.39 -5.06
CA THR A 11 5.22 6.76 -6.30
C THR A 11 4.05 7.55 -6.87
N ALA A 12 4.10 7.83 -8.17
CA ALA A 12 3.00 8.44 -8.91
C ALA A 12 2.67 7.54 -10.11
N THR A 13 1.39 7.22 -10.27
CA THR A 13 0.90 6.37 -11.36
C THR A 13 -0.25 7.07 -12.05
N GLY A 14 -0.20 7.16 -13.38
CA GLY A 14 -1.29 7.62 -14.21
C GLY A 14 -1.87 6.47 -15.03
N VAL A 15 -3.19 6.32 -15.04
CA VAL A 15 -3.89 5.28 -15.81
C VAL A 15 -4.99 5.94 -16.63
N TRP A 16 -4.93 5.80 -17.95
CA TRP A 16 -6.01 6.19 -18.82
C TRP A 16 -7.06 5.08 -18.84
N MET A 17 -8.25 5.40 -18.38
CA MET A 17 -9.39 4.48 -18.32
C MET A 17 -10.36 4.83 -19.44
N LYS A 18 -10.79 3.83 -20.22
CA LYS A 18 -11.87 3.97 -21.19
C LYS A 18 -12.83 2.81 -21.03
N HIS A 19 -14.11 3.13 -20.87
CA HIS A 19 -15.20 2.18 -20.74
C HIS A 19 -16.24 2.51 -21.82
N LYS A 20 -16.56 1.53 -22.64
CA LYS A 20 -17.55 1.65 -23.71
C LYS A 20 -18.42 0.41 -23.72
N ASP A 21 -19.72 0.62 -23.74
CA ASP A 21 -20.72 -0.41 -23.95
C ASP A 21 -21.85 0.16 -24.79
N SER A 22 -22.33 -0.61 -25.79
CA SER A 22 -23.38 -0.22 -26.69
C SER A 22 -24.78 -0.64 -26.23
N ASP A 23 -24.86 -1.59 -25.31
CA ASP A 23 -26.14 -2.26 -24.97
C ASP A 23 -26.24 -2.60 -23.46
N PHE A 24 -25.65 -1.80 -22.58
CA PHE A 24 -25.76 -2.00 -21.15
C PHE A 24 -27.14 -1.56 -20.64
N TYR A 25 -28.09 -2.51 -20.52
CA TYR A 25 -29.48 -2.26 -20.09
C TYR A 25 -30.13 -1.08 -20.86
N ASP A 26 -30.01 -1.05 -22.18
CA ASP A 26 -30.49 0.02 -23.09
C ASP A 26 -29.89 1.40 -22.81
N ILE A 27 -28.80 1.49 -22.04
CA ILE A 27 -28.11 2.74 -21.71
C ILE A 27 -26.67 2.70 -22.22
N PRO A 28 -26.44 2.96 -23.51
CA PRO A 28 -25.08 2.95 -24.05
C PRO A 28 -24.24 4.08 -23.47
N PHE A 29 -22.97 3.78 -23.20
CA PHE A 29 -22.00 4.74 -22.72
C PHE A 29 -20.64 4.61 -23.42
N ASP A 30 -19.95 5.73 -23.58
CA ASP A 30 -18.55 5.83 -23.99
C ASP A 30 -17.92 6.89 -23.11
N ARG A 31 -17.14 6.47 -22.11
CA ARG A 31 -16.59 7.35 -21.09
C ARG A 31 -15.10 7.08 -20.92
N SER A 32 -14.34 8.14 -20.74
CA SER A 32 -12.93 8.03 -20.43
C SER A 32 -12.51 8.99 -19.32
N ARG A 33 -11.48 8.61 -18.57
CA ARG A 33 -10.91 9.43 -17.50
C ARG A 33 -9.46 9.05 -17.23
N LEU A 34 -8.65 10.03 -16.89
CA LEU A 34 -7.34 9.81 -16.35
C LEU A 34 -7.44 9.62 -14.82
N LEU A 35 -7.01 8.48 -14.34
CA LEU A 35 -6.83 8.18 -12.92
C LEU A 35 -5.38 8.44 -12.54
N GLY A 36 -5.16 9.26 -11.52
CA GLY A 36 -3.88 9.43 -10.85
C GLY A 36 -3.89 8.74 -9.49
N VAL A 37 -2.85 7.98 -9.19
CA VAL A 37 -2.62 7.39 -7.86
C VAL A 37 -1.26 7.85 -7.37
N PHE A 38 -1.23 8.44 -6.17
CA PHE A 38 -0.03 8.92 -5.52
C PHE A 38 0.13 8.22 -4.19
N SER A 39 1.32 7.70 -3.92
CA SER A 39 1.66 7.06 -2.65
C SER A 39 2.95 7.65 -2.12
N LEU A 40 2.94 8.01 -0.85
CA LEU A 40 4.12 8.48 -0.11
C LEU A 40 4.34 7.56 1.08
N ARG A 41 5.50 6.94 1.13
CA ARG A 41 5.93 6.12 2.26
C ARG A 41 7.08 6.80 2.97
N ASN A 42 6.99 6.89 4.29
CA ASN A 42 8.03 7.47 5.14
C ASN A 42 8.33 6.53 6.29
N ASP A 43 9.59 6.19 6.49
CA ASP A 43 10.08 5.42 7.62
C ASP A 43 11.11 6.26 8.39
N PHE A 44 10.84 6.50 9.67
CA PHE A 44 11.69 7.24 10.59
C PHE A 44 12.33 6.25 11.56
N HIS A 45 13.64 6.09 11.49
CA HIS A 45 14.43 5.23 12.38
C HIS A 45 14.79 6.01 13.64
N ILE A 46 13.97 5.86 14.70
CA ILE A 46 14.07 6.65 15.94
C ILE A 46 15.21 6.15 16.82
N SER A 47 15.39 4.82 16.88
CA SER A 47 16.43 4.19 17.71
C SER A 47 17.01 2.97 17.01
N ARG A 48 18.27 2.64 17.33
CA ARG A 48 18.99 1.47 16.79
C ARG A 48 19.07 0.31 17.78
N SER A 49 18.98 0.60 19.08
CA SER A 49 19.04 -0.41 20.14
C SER A 49 18.22 0.07 21.34
N PRO A 50 17.01 -0.48 21.56
CA PRO A 50 16.25 -1.33 20.62
C PRO A 50 15.96 -0.62 19.30
N GLU A 51 15.76 -1.38 18.21
CA GLU A 51 15.43 -0.77 16.92
C GLU A 51 13.96 -0.33 16.91
N ILE A 52 13.74 0.99 16.81
CA ILE A 52 12.40 1.58 16.75
C ILE A 52 12.26 2.32 15.42
N THR A 53 11.22 1.96 14.68
CA THR A 53 10.86 2.61 13.42
C THR A 53 9.40 3.08 13.50
N LEU A 54 9.18 4.37 13.19
CA LEU A 54 7.87 4.95 12.93
C LEU A 54 7.67 5.00 11.42
N SER A 55 6.59 4.39 10.93
CA SER A 55 6.18 4.46 9.53
C SER A 55 4.92 5.31 9.39
N LEU A 56 4.95 6.28 8.47
CA LEU A 56 3.80 7.09 8.08
C LEU A 56 3.62 6.98 6.56
N ASN A 57 2.49 6.42 6.14
CA ASN A 57 2.20 6.19 4.73
C ASN A 57 0.94 6.95 4.33
N GLY A 58 1.00 7.66 3.23
CA GLY A 58 -0.13 8.33 2.62
C GLY A 58 -0.40 7.77 1.24
N GLN A 59 -1.65 7.63 0.88
CA GLN A 59 -2.08 7.31 -0.47
C GLN A 59 -3.30 8.15 -0.84
N VAL A 60 -3.32 8.66 -2.06
CA VAL A 60 -4.45 9.38 -2.62
C VAL A 60 -4.68 8.96 -4.06
N GLN A 61 -5.93 8.81 -4.43
CA GLN A 61 -6.34 8.63 -5.81
C GLN A 61 -7.28 9.75 -6.26
N THR A 62 -7.18 10.14 -7.52
CA THR A 62 -8.12 11.07 -8.13
C THR A 62 -9.44 10.36 -8.46
N LYS A 63 -10.41 11.11 -8.92
CA LYS A 63 -11.68 10.54 -9.41
C LYS A 63 -11.42 9.51 -10.50
N ALA A 64 -12.20 8.42 -10.49
CA ALA A 64 -12.14 7.35 -11.48
C ALA A 64 -13.53 7.08 -12.06
N ILE A 65 -13.61 6.15 -13.01
CA ILE A 65 -14.87 5.64 -13.58
C ILE A 65 -14.81 4.12 -13.62
N GLN A 66 -15.98 3.49 -13.45
CA GLN A 66 -16.13 2.05 -13.61
C GLN A 66 -17.47 1.79 -14.32
N GLY A 67 -17.41 1.54 -15.63
CA GLY A 67 -18.62 1.49 -16.44
C GLY A 67 -19.36 2.84 -16.41
N ASN A 68 -20.62 2.83 -15.95
CA ASN A 68 -21.44 4.02 -15.73
C ASN A 68 -21.26 4.65 -14.32
N TYR A 69 -20.52 4.00 -13.41
CA TYR A 69 -20.22 4.55 -12.09
C TYR A 69 -19.15 5.64 -12.14
N ASP A 70 -19.37 6.70 -11.37
CA ASP A 70 -18.37 7.66 -10.99
C ASP A 70 -17.81 7.28 -9.60
N LEU A 71 -16.51 7.23 -9.50
CA LEU A 71 -15.80 6.96 -8.27
C LEU A 71 -15.15 8.26 -7.79
N PRO A 72 -15.54 8.81 -6.63
CA PRO A 72 -14.91 10.02 -6.09
C PRO A 72 -13.44 9.81 -5.78
N ALA A 73 -12.71 10.91 -5.62
CA ALA A 73 -11.36 10.87 -5.10
C ALA A 73 -11.38 10.36 -3.66
N ALA A 74 -10.40 9.56 -3.32
CA ALA A 74 -10.23 9.02 -1.97
C ALA A 74 -8.76 9.00 -1.58
N GLY A 75 -8.50 8.98 -0.28
CA GLY A 75 -7.14 8.89 0.22
C GLY A 75 -7.13 8.33 1.62
N ARG A 76 -5.96 7.86 2.06
CA ARG A 76 -5.78 7.37 3.42
C ARG A 76 -4.41 7.71 3.95
N VAL A 77 -4.33 7.76 5.26
CA VAL A 77 -3.06 7.84 6.00
C VAL A 77 -2.99 6.67 6.97
N ASP A 78 -1.91 5.93 6.89
CA ASP A 78 -1.61 4.79 7.75
C ASP A 78 -0.41 5.12 8.62
N ALA A 79 -0.42 4.69 9.88
CA ALA A 79 0.71 4.81 10.79
C ALA A 79 1.06 3.46 11.41
N ALA A 80 2.34 3.24 11.67
CA ALA A 80 2.80 2.07 12.40
C ALA A 80 4.05 2.39 13.22
N VAL A 81 4.15 1.79 14.40
CA VAL A 81 5.37 1.76 15.20
C VAL A 81 5.85 0.33 15.27
N GLN A 82 7.08 0.10 14.89
CA GLN A 82 7.73 -1.20 14.96
C GLN A 82 8.89 -1.14 15.94
N LEU A 83 8.91 -2.09 16.87
CA LEU A 83 9.97 -2.30 17.84
C LEU A 83 10.61 -3.67 17.58
N LYS A 84 11.93 -3.70 17.30
CA LYS A 84 12.70 -4.94 17.28
C LYS A 84 13.61 -4.99 18.48
N PHE A 85 13.56 -6.07 19.22
CA PHE A 85 14.26 -6.26 20.49
C PHE A 85 14.75 -7.69 20.66
N LEU A 86 15.37 -7.99 21.80
CA LEU A 86 16.14 -9.19 22.10
C LEU A 86 17.43 -9.31 21.26
N LYS A 87 18.25 -10.28 21.66
CA LYS A 87 19.51 -10.58 20.97
C LYS A 87 19.24 -10.92 19.51
N ASP A 88 20.03 -10.35 18.60
CA ASP A 88 19.90 -10.50 17.15
C ASP A 88 18.54 -10.03 16.59
N LYS A 89 17.83 -9.14 17.33
CA LYS A 89 16.52 -8.58 16.92
C LYS A 89 15.48 -9.64 16.60
N ARG A 90 15.50 -10.75 17.35
CA ARG A 90 14.64 -11.92 17.10
C ARG A 90 13.17 -11.67 17.40
N ALA A 91 12.84 -10.70 18.27
CA ALA A 91 11.47 -10.34 18.56
C ALA A 91 11.11 -9.02 17.86
N THR A 92 9.94 -8.99 17.24
CA THR A 92 9.36 -7.81 16.61
C THR A 92 7.95 -7.60 17.13
N LEU A 93 7.69 -6.42 17.68
CA LEU A 93 6.36 -5.94 18.02
C LEU A 93 6.02 -4.80 17.07
N LYS A 94 4.87 -4.88 16.42
CA LYS A 94 4.35 -3.84 15.53
C LYS A 94 2.93 -3.46 15.96
N VAL A 95 2.71 -2.18 16.23
CA VAL A 95 1.40 -1.59 16.43
C VAL A 95 1.09 -0.73 15.21
N TYR A 96 -0.10 -0.85 14.65
CA TYR A 96 -0.46 -0.09 13.44
C TYR A 96 -1.91 0.37 13.47
N CYS A 97 -2.14 1.47 12.76
CA CYS A 97 -3.45 2.01 12.48
C CYS A 97 -3.55 2.24 10.98
N TYR A 98 -4.50 1.59 10.31
CA TYR A 98 -4.85 1.85 8.93
C TYR A 98 -6.01 2.82 8.84
N ASP A 99 -5.95 3.69 7.82
CA ASP A 99 -6.96 4.70 7.53
C ASP A 99 -7.33 5.54 8.76
N MET A 100 -6.31 6.19 9.35
CA MET A 100 -6.44 6.96 10.60
C MET A 100 -7.59 7.97 10.58
N PHE A 101 -7.90 8.53 9.42
CA PHE A 101 -8.88 9.60 9.24
C PHE A 101 -10.21 9.14 8.64
N GLU A 102 -10.37 7.82 8.38
CA GLU A 102 -11.58 7.23 7.77
C GLU A 102 -11.92 7.85 6.40
N THR A 103 -10.91 8.07 5.58
CA THR A 103 -11.03 8.73 4.27
C THR A 103 -10.78 7.82 3.07
N SER A 104 -10.55 6.51 3.32
CA SER A 104 -10.25 5.54 2.26
C SER A 104 -11.47 5.04 1.52
N HIS A 105 -12.68 5.25 2.05
CA HIS A 105 -13.91 4.79 1.43
C HIS A 105 -14.19 5.55 0.14
N ILE A 106 -14.66 4.80 -0.84
CA ILE A 106 -15.07 5.34 -2.14
C ILE A 106 -16.56 5.11 -2.25
N ASP A 107 -17.33 6.18 -2.24
CA ASP A 107 -18.79 6.14 -2.37
C ASP A 107 -19.15 6.22 -3.86
N PRO A 108 -19.34 5.10 -4.58
CA PRO A 108 -19.66 5.14 -6.00
C PRO A 108 -21.06 5.71 -6.22
N TYR A 109 -21.20 6.47 -7.28
CA TYR A 109 -22.49 7.02 -7.65
C TYR A 109 -22.68 6.98 -9.18
N ILE A 110 -23.94 6.99 -9.59
CA ILE A 110 -24.36 7.13 -10.98
C ILE A 110 -25.21 8.39 -11.08
N ARG A 111 -24.84 9.31 -11.95
CA ARG A 111 -25.64 10.46 -12.38
C ARG A 111 -25.49 10.60 -13.89
N PHE A 112 -26.09 9.66 -14.59
CA PHE A 112 -25.88 9.52 -16.02
C PHE A 112 -27.17 9.08 -16.72
N LYS A 113 -27.57 9.82 -17.76
CA LYS A 113 -28.75 9.50 -18.58
C LYS A 113 -30.02 9.16 -17.80
N GLY A 114 -30.37 10.00 -16.82
CA GLY A 114 -31.59 9.83 -16.01
C GLY A 114 -31.47 8.84 -14.85
N GLN A 115 -30.34 8.16 -14.70
CA GLN A 115 -30.05 7.35 -13.49
C GLN A 115 -29.54 8.24 -12.37
N ASP A 116 -30.07 8.06 -11.16
CA ASP A 116 -29.55 8.66 -9.94
C ASP A 116 -29.44 7.56 -8.87
N PHE A 117 -28.22 7.17 -8.56
CA PHE A 117 -27.92 6.15 -7.57
C PHE A 117 -26.63 6.50 -6.84
N SER A 118 -26.61 6.31 -5.54
CA SER A 118 -25.39 6.43 -4.75
C SER A 118 -25.30 5.32 -3.71
N MET A 119 -24.10 4.82 -3.49
CA MET A 119 -23.81 3.81 -2.48
C MET A 119 -22.83 4.38 -1.47
N LYS A 120 -23.11 4.25 -0.19
CA LYS A 120 -22.16 4.54 0.88
C LYS A 120 -21.39 3.30 1.26
N MET A 121 -20.07 3.42 1.26
CA MET A 121 -19.17 2.36 1.71
C MET A 121 -18.79 2.57 3.17
N SER A 122 -18.60 1.48 3.90
CA SER A 122 -18.14 1.55 5.28
C SER A 122 -16.67 1.97 5.35
N SER A 123 -16.31 2.65 6.45
CA SER A 123 -14.92 2.92 6.79
C SER A 123 -14.15 1.63 7.05
N PHE A 124 -12.86 1.62 6.67
CA PHE A 124 -11.95 0.49 6.88
C PHE A 124 -10.90 0.76 7.95
N ARG A 125 -11.11 1.80 8.79
CA ARG A 125 -10.17 2.05 9.89
C ARG A 125 -10.07 0.86 10.81
N HIS A 126 -8.86 0.40 11.03
CA HIS A 126 -8.57 -0.63 12.01
C HIS A 126 -7.20 -0.44 12.66
N VAL A 127 -7.14 -0.83 13.92
CA VAL A 127 -5.91 -0.85 14.71
C VAL A 127 -5.54 -2.29 14.99
N GLY A 128 -4.28 -2.62 14.88
CA GLY A 128 -3.81 -3.97 15.13
C GLY A 128 -2.45 -4.00 15.78
N VAL A 129 -2.15 -5.15 16.37
CA VAL A 129 -0.87 -5.47 17.00
C VAL A 129 -0.38 -6.79 16.42
N THR A 130 0.87 -6.82 16.01
CA THR A 130 1.54 -8.04 15.55
C THR A 130 2.77 -8.28 16.38
N PHE A 131 2.90 -9.49 16.90
CA PHE A 131 4.11 -9.97 17.53
C PHE A 131 4.71 -11.11 16.70
N SER A 132 5.99 -11.01 16.40
CA SER A 132 6.74 -12.04 15.68
C SER A 132 8.00 -12.40 16.42
N TYR A 133 8.30 -13.69 16.48
CA TYR A 133 9.55 -14.17 17.07
C TYR A 133 10.23 -15.17 16.12
N ALA A 134 11.51 -14.92 15.82
CA ALA A 134 12.31 -15.78 14.97
C ALA A 134 12.96 -16.91 15.79
N PHE A 135 12.50 -18.13 15.59
CA PHE A 135 13.09 -19.34 16.18
C PHE A 135 14.21 -19.87 15.29
N GLY A 136 15.29 -20.32 15.93
CA GLY A 136 16.42 -20.94 15.24
C GLY A 136 17.36 -19.94 14.56
N GLY A 137 18.61 -20.33 14.44
CA GLY A 137 19.65 -19.62 13.69
C GLY A 137 20.09 -20.47 12.52
N TYR A 138 19.34 -20.46 11.41
CA TYR A 138 19.88 -21.04 10.17
C TYR A 138 21.00 -20.10 9.69
N LYS A 139 22.25 -20.52 9.93
CA LYS A 139 23.38 -19.92 9.24
C LYS A 139 23.44 -20.60 7.86
N GLU A 140 23.13 -19.86 6.83
CA GLU A 140 23.35 -20.32 5.46
C GLU A 140 24.80 -20.75 5.33
N LYS A 141 25.02 -22.06 5.15
CA LYS A 141 26.37 -22.57 4.86
C LYS A 141 26.76 -22.00 3.50
N LYS A 142 27.75 -21.12 3.48
CA LYS A 142 28.37 -20.72 2.22
C LYS A 142 28.79 -21.98 1.49
N HIS A 143 28.13 -22.29 0.39
CA HIS A 143 28.57 -23.36 -0.49
C HIS A 143 30.00 -22.99 -0.95
N LYS A 144 30.97 -23.81 -0.58
CA LYS A 144 32.27 -23.68 -1.18
C LYS A 144 32.10 -23.93 -2.69
N ALA A 145 32.55 -22.97 -3.49
CA ALA A 145 32.60 -23.14 -4.92
C ALA A 145 33.34 -24.47 -5.22
N VAL A 146 32.70 -25.29 -6.02
CA VAL A 146 33.35 -26.55 -6.44
C VAL A 146 34.59 -26.17 -7.27
N ASP A 147 35.74 -26.61 -6.79
CA ASP A 147 37.00 -26.40 -7.50
C ASP A 147 37.00 -27.23 -8.78
N THR A 148 36.73 -26.59 -9.89
CA THR A 148 36.68 -27.17 -11.23
C THR A 148 38.05 -27.24 -11.91
N SER A 149 39.12 -26.79 -11.24
CA SER A 149 40.48 -26.77 -11.83
C SER A 149 41.02 -28.16 -12.24
N ARG A 150 40.45 -29.22 -11.66
CA ARG A 150 40.82 -30.60 -12.02
C ARG A 150 40.27 -31.09 -13.38
N PHE A 151 39.35 -30.38 -13.98
CA PHE A 151 38.69 -30.79 -15.23
C PHE A 151 39.15 -29.99 -16.45
N MET A 152 40.08 -29.06 -16.29
CA MET A 152 40.71 -28.31 -17.38
C MET A 152 42.18 -28.71 -17.50
N LYS A 153 42.44 -29.82 -18.18
CA LYS A 153 43.74 -30.15 -18.75
C LYS A 153 43.60 -30.33 -20.25
#